data_74c1aa824ac63dc2367986f651be890b
#
_entry.id   74c1aa824ac63dc2367986f651be890b
#
_cell.length_a   1.000
_cell.length_b   1.000
_cell.length_c   1.000
_cell.angle_alpha   90.00
_cell.angle_beta   90.00
_cell.angle_gamma   90.00
#
_symmetry.space_group_name_H-M   'P 1'
#
loop_
_entity.id
_entity.type
_entity.pdbx_description
1 polymer ?
#
loop_
_entity_poly.entity_id
_entity_poly.type
_entity_poly.pdbx_seq_one_letter_code
_entity_poly.pdbx_strand_id
1 'polypeptide(L)'
;KLLLYLMAVVGVFIWLDSTEGLTEEEALIIFVISLLVYFVMKLIGFLTKRRRIRRERARKARRKRELREVNNYRVKQETSVAVTAASQANHRKQQKIHNQSGHKVHMTRKKIVWIVGLLATFCIVVLAGETWIRQHEQIPESLLNMEEKYPEATDFVKNYPKRRHYQTIDISSEVETARENSEIPYFLQWDERWGYETYGSDFLAVTGCGPTCLSMITCGLTGSETWNPLAVAQFSEKEGYYVPGEGTSWSLMTEGANNLGLTAENIPVTQENILAALRSGIPLICSMYPGDFTYTGHFIVLTGIDENGAITVNDPNSPANTQKHWSMTEILPQIRQSWGYRT
;
A
#
# COMPACT_ATOMS: atom_id res chain seq x y z
N LYS A 1 28.33 -9.88 15.96
CA LYS A 1 27.12 -10.72 16.01
C LYS A 1 27.46 -12.23 16.16
N LEU A 2 28.38 -12.79 15.32
CA LEU A 2 28.84 -14.18 15.47
C LEU A 2 29.48 -14.42 16.84
N LEU A 3 30.30 -13.50 17.31
CA LEU A 3 30.97 -13.58 18.62
C LEU A 3 29.97 -13.59 19.77
N LEU A 4 28.93 -12.72 19.71
CA LEU A 4 27.86 -12.69 20.70
C LEU A 4 27.02 -13.98 20.71
N TYR A 5 26.76 -14.55 19.54
CA TYR A 5 26.07 -15.84 19.43
C TYR A 5 26.92 -16.98 20.00
N LEU A 6 28.23 -17.03 19.66
CA LEU A 6 29.18 -18.01 20.21
C LEU A 6 29.31 -17.87 21.72
N MET A 7 29.35 -16.61 22.26
CA MET A 7 29.38 -16.39 23.71
C MET A 7 28.08 -16.85 24.39
N ALA A 8 26.91 -16.63 23.75
CA ALA A 8 25.65 -17.12 24.27
C ALA A 8 25.58 -18.66 24.26
N VAL A 9 26.04 -19.31 23.19
CA VAL A 9 26.09 -20.77 23.11
C VAL A 9 27.07 -21.33 24.15
N VAL A 10 28.27 -20.75 24.30
CA VAL A 10 29.24 -21.12 25.32
C VAL A 10 28.68 -20.86 26.73
N GLY A 11 27.97 -19.75 26.96
CA GLY A 11 27.33 -19.46 28.24
C GLY A 11 26.24 -20.47 28.60
N VAL A 12 25.44 -20.90 27.62
CA VAL A 12 24.45 -21.98 27.81
C VAL A 12 25.18 -23.33 28.13
N PHE A 13 26.28 -23.64 27.45
CA PHE A 13 27.09 -24.84 27.74
C PHE A 13 27.66 -24.81 29.16
N ILE A 14 28.26 -23.69 29.58
CA ILE A 14 28.80 -23.53 30.95
C ILE A 14 27.68 -23.64 31.99
N TRP A 15 26.50 -23.07 31.71
CA TRP A 15 25.34 -23.15 32.61
C TRP A 15 24.80 -24.58 32.70
N LEU A 16 24.73 -25.32 31.59
CA LEU A 16 24.30 -26.72 31.54
C LEU A 16 25.33 -27.67 32.18
N ASP A 17 26.63 -27.40 32.05
CA ASP A 17 27.71 -28.14 32.70
C ASP A 17 27.71 -27.93 34.23
N SER A 18 27.23 -26.81 34.71
CA SER A 18 27.08 -26.53 36.14
C SER A 18 25.84 -27.17 36.79
N THR A 19 24.89 -27.68 35.99
CA THR A 19 23.74 -28.46 36.44
C THR A 19 24.01 -29.94 36.16
N GLU A 20 24.51 -30.66 37.17
CA GLU A 20 24.88 -32.08 37.12
C GLU A 20 23.96 -32.94 36.25
N GLY A 21 24.46 -33.49 35.12
CA GLY A 21 23.83 -34.61 34.45
C GLY A 21 23.67 -34.62 32.93
N LEU A 22 24.36 -33.76 32.15
CA LEU A 22 24.37 -33.92 30.69
C LEU A 22 25.35 -35.04 30.27
N THR A 23 24.84 -35.99 29.51
CA THR A 23 25.69 -36.97 28.84
C THR A 23 26.38 -36.30 27.62
N GLU A 24 27.55 -36.80 27.22
CA GLU A 24 28.27 -36.31 26.02
C GLU A 24 27.40 -36.34 24.77
N GLU A 25 26.46 -37.27 24.65
CA GLU A 25 25.50 -37.34 23.52
C GLU A 25 24.50 -36.19 23.54
N GLU A 26 23.98 -35.80 24.71
CA GLU A 26 23.04 -34.66 24.85
C GLU A 26 23.74 -33.35 24.58
N ALA A 27 24.95 -33.16 25.03
CA ALA A 27 25.77 -31.99 24.73
C ALA A 27 26.03 -31.84 23.21
N LEU A 28 26.35 -32.96 22.55
CA LEU A 28 26.56 -33.01 21.11
C LEU A 28 25.25 -32.65 20.35
N ILE A 29 24.13 -33.17 20.78
CA ILE A 29 22.80 -32.87 20.18
C ILE A 29 22.48 -31.36 20.29
N ILE A 30 22.67 -30.76 21.47
CA ILE A 30 22.44 -29.33 21.68
C ILE A 30 23.38 -28.47 20.81
N PHE A 31 24.66 -28.88 20.70
CA PHE A 31 25.61 -28.21 19.82
C PHE A 31 25.19 -28.25 18.34
N VAL A 32 24.80 -29.44 17.85
CA VAL A 32 24.35 -29.64 16.47
C VAL A 32 23.09 -28.81 16.20
N ILE A 33 22.11 -28.79 17.12
CA ILE A 33 20.89 -27.99 16.99
C ILE A 33 21.24 -26.49 16.94
N SER A 34 22.13 -26.01 17.82
CA SER A 34 22.57 -24.62 17.85
C SER A 34 23.28 -24.20 16.57
N LEU A 35 24.10 -25.09 16.02
CA LEU A 35 24.79 -24.88 14.74
C LEU A 35 23.77 -24.79 13.57
N LEU A 36 22.78 -25.64 13.58
CA LEU A 36 21.72 -25.71 12.58
C LEU A 36 20.86 -24.46 12.61
N VAL A 37 20.45 -23.98 13.80
CA VAL A 37 19.75 -22.71 13.99
C VAL A 37 20.58 -21.54 13.46
N TYR A 38 21.89 -21.50 13.74
CA TYR A 38 22.78 -20.46 13.21
C TYR A 38 22.81 -20.45 11.67
N PHE A 39 22.95 -21.63 11.03
CA PHE A 39 22.94 -21.73 9.57
C PHE A 39 21.60 -21.31 8.95
N VAL A 40 20.49 -21.71 9.59
CA VAL A 40 19.15 -21.30 9.15
C VAL A 40 18.99 -19.77 9.23
N MET A 41 19.41 -19.16 10.33
CA MET A 41 19.37 -17.70 10.50
C MET A 41 20.24 -16.95 9.47
N LYS A 42 21.41 -17.51 9.14
CA LYS A 42 22.28 -17.00 8.07
C LYS A 42 21.62 -17.11 6.70
N LEU A 43 20.98 -18.25 6.45
CA LEU A 43 20.27 -18.50 5.18
C LEU A 43 19.06 -17.55 5.02
N ILE A 44 18.26 -17.36 6.08
CA ILE A 44 17.15 -16.39 6.09
C ILE A 44 17.67 -14.98 5.83
N GLY A 45 18.73 -14.54 6.52
CA GLY A 45 19.38 -13.26 6.29
C GLY A 45 19.90 -13.09 4.86
N PHE A 46 20.44 -14.15 4.26
CA PHE A 46 20.88 -14.16 2.86
C PHE A 46 19.70 -14.07 1.88
N LEU A 47 18.63 -14.84 2.13
CA LEU A 47 17.44 -14.88 1.28
C LEU A 47 16.68 -13.55 1.34
N THR A 48 16.54 -12.93 2.52
CA THR A 48 15.90 -11.62 2.68
C THR A 48 16.69 -10.52 1.98
N LYS A 49 18.03 -10.50 2.14
CA LYS A 49 18.91 -9.58 1.40
C LYS A 49 18.77 -9.76 -0.12
N ARG A 50 18.67 -11.02 -0.58
CA ARG A 50 18.50 -11.35 -2.00
C ARG A 50 17.11 -10.94 -2.53
N ARG A 51 16.03 -11.10 -1.71
CA ARG A 51 14.68 -10.62 -2.00
C ARG A 51 14.66 -9.09 -2.08
N ARG A 52 15.29 -8.38 -1.12
CA ARG A 52 15.42 -6.92 -1.13
C ARG A 52 16.12 -6.43 -2.42
N ILE A 53 17.27 -7.00 -2.76
CA ILE A 53 18.01 -6.65 -4.01
C ILE A 53 17.15 -6.94 -5.26
N ARG A 54 16.39 -8.05 -5.28
CA ARG A 54 15.48 -8.35 -6.39
C ARG A 54 14.35 -7.34 -6.49
N ARG A 55 13.74 -6.94 -5.35
CA ARG A 55 12.69 -5.89 -5.31
C ARG A 55 13.24 -4.55 -5.76
N GLU A 56 14.41 -4.13 -5.29
CA GLU A 56 15.07 -2.89 -5.74
C GLU A 56 15.40 -2.91 -7.24
N ARG A 57 15.88 -4.05 -7.76
CA ARG A 57 16.13 -4.21 -9.21
C ARG A 57 14.82 -4.19 -10.01
N ALA A 58 13.76 -4.82 -9.50
CA ALA A 58 12.44 -4.79 -10.13
C ALA A 58 11.86 -3.36 -10.13
N ARG A 59 11.94 -2.63 -8.99
CA ARG A 59 11.53 -1.21 -8.91
C ARG A 59 12.32 -0.33 -9.89
N LYS A 60 13.65 -0.47 -9.95
CA LYS A 60 14.48 0.26 -10.92
C LYS A 60 14.17 -0.11 -12.37
N ALA A 61 13.88 -1.39 -12.64
CA ALA A 61 13.49 -1.85 -13.97
C ALA A 61 12.10 -1.35 -14.37
N ARG A 62 11.13 -1.32 -13.41
CA ARG A 62 9.79 -0.75 -13.59
C ARG A 62 9.89 0.75 -13.88
N ARG A 63 10.59 1.52 -13.04
CA ARG A 63 10.82 2.95 -13.26
C ARG A 63 11.50 3.23 -14.61
N LYS A 64 12.43 2.35 -15.04
CA LYS A 64 13.07 2.50 -16.36
C LYS A 64 12.12 2.17 -17.53
N ARG A 65 11.15 1.26 -17.33
CA ARG A 65 10.08 0.97 -18.32
C ARG A 65 9.11 2.15 -18.39
N GLU A 66 8.63 2.63 -17.26
CA GLU A 66 7.74 3.79 -17.13
C GLU A 66 8.35 5.03 -17.80
N LEU A 67 9.62 5.34 -17.54
CA LEU A 67 10.35 6.43 -18.23
C LEU A 67 10.47 6.20 -19.75
N ARG A 68 10.61 4.94 -20.19
CA ARG A 68 10.63 4.61 -21.62
C ARG A 68 9.26 4.74 -22.25
N GLU A 69 8.19 4.36 -21.55
CA GLU A 69 6.81 4.50 -22.04
C GLU A 69 6.40 5.96 -22.15
N VAL A 70 6.72 6.78 -21.13
CA VAL A 70 6.52 8.24 -21.20
C VAL A 70 7.29 8.85 -22.38
N ASN A 71 8.53 8.45 -22.57
CA ASN A 71 9.33 8.94 -23.69
C ASN A 71 8.81 8.42 -25.05
N ASN A 72 8.33 7.19 -25.10
CA ASN A 72 7.69 6.62 -26.30
C ASN A 72 6.32 7.27 -26.58
N TYR A 73 5.57 7.66 -25.54
CA TYR A 73 4.32 8.40 -25.70
C TYR A 73 4.59 9.80 -26.27
N ARG A 74 5.65 10.46 -25.80
CA ARG A 74 6.14 11.75 -26.31
C ARG A 74 6.57 11.63 -27.78
N VAL A 75 7.35 10.60 -28.09
CA VAL A 75 7.79 10.30 -29.48
C VAL A 75 6.61 9.85 -30.37
N LYS A 76 5.63 9.13 -29.84
CA LYS A 76 4.41 8.78 -30.60
C LYS A 76 3.52 9.98 -30.91
N GLN A 77 3.44 10.97 -30.02
CA GLN A 77 2.79 12.23 -30.34
C GLN A 77 3.51 13.01 -31.45
N GLU A 78 4.85 12.92 -31.50
CA GLU A 78 5.64 13.54 -32.55
C GLU A 78 5.66 12.74 -33.87
N THR A 79 5.36 11.42 -33.81
CA THR A 79 5.38 10.52 -34.99
C THR A 79 4.02 10.05 -35.45
N SER A 80 2.91 10.43 -34.83
CA SER A 80 1.56 10.09 -35.26
C SER A 80 1.13 10.76 -36.60
N VAL A 81 2.08 11.41 -37.28
CA VAL A 81 1.91 11.97 -38.65
C VAL A 81 2.50 11.04 -39.75
N ALA A 82 3.18 9.96 -39.35
CA ALA A 82 3.78 9.09 -40.37
C ALA A 82 3.62 7.59 -40.04
N VAL A 83 2.88 6.93 -40.95
CA VAL A 83 3.01 5.52 -41.34
C VAL A 83 2.24 4.46 -40.55
N THR A 84 1.09 4.16 -41.09
CA THR A 84 0.43 2.85 -41.18
C THR A 84 1.34 1.81 -41.88
N ALA A 85 1.37 0.61 -41.34
CA ALA A 85 1.42 -0.69 -42.02
C ALA A 85 2.48 -1.70 -41.55
N ALA A 86 2.03 -2.92 -41.55
CA ALA A 86 2.70 -4.24 -41.64
C ALA A 86 3.00 -4.98 -40.34
N SER A 87 2.14 -5.91 -40.00
CA SER A 87 2.01 -7.33 -40.37
C SER A 87 2.82 -8.35 -39.55
N GLN A 88 2.06 -9.11 -38.82
CA GLN A 88 2.06 -10.57 -38.54
C GLN A 88 3.34 -11.41 -38.77
N ALA A 89 3.71 -12.25 -37.85
CA ALA A 89 3.69 -13.73 -37.99
C ALA A 89 4.58 -14.52 -36.99
N ASN A 90 4.00 -15.57 -36.42
CA ASN A 90 4.52 -16.93 -36.20
C ASN A 90 5.60 -17.22 -35.12
N HIS A 91 5.60 -18.25 -34.37
CA HIS A 91 5.13 -19.64 -34.41
C HIS A 91 5.35 -20.37 -33.07
N ARG A 92 4.55 -21.38 -32.84
CA ARG A 92 4.57 -22.42 -31.80
C ARG A 92 5.89 -23.20 -31.69
N LYS A 93 6.22 -23.63 -30.49
CA LYS A 93 6.78 -24.99 -30.28
C LYS A 93 6.41 -25.56 -28.93
N GLN A 94 5.83 -26.74 -28.98
CA GLN A 94 5.55 -27.66 -27.86
C GLN A 94 6.84 -28.37 -27.44
N GLN A 95 6.95 -28.70 -26.15
CA GLN A 95 7.82 -29.79 -25.72
C GLN A 95 7.21 -30.64 -24.60
N LYS A 96 7.42 -31.94 -24.80
CA LYS A 96 6.88 -33.12 -24.14
C LYS A 96 7.27 -33.26 -22.67
N ILE A 97 6.32 -33.80 -21.92
CA ILE A 97 6.48 -34.31 -20.55
C ILE A 97 7.01 -35.75 -20.62
N HIS A 98 8.03 -36.04 -19.83
CA HIS A 98 8.51 -37.38 -19.60
C HIS A 98 8.16 -37.82 -18.17
N ASN A 99 7.42 -38.93 -18.07
CA ASN A 99 7.01 -39.58 -16.83
C ASN A 99 8.21 -40.42 -16.28
N GLN A 100 8.50 -40.31 -15.00
CA GLN A 100 9.31 -41.27 -14.29
C GLN A 100 8.60 -41.79 -13.04
N SER A 101 8.64 -43.10 -12.92
CA SER A 101 7.97 -43.95 -11.97
C SER A 101 8.43 -43.74 -10.53
N GLY A 102 7.44 -43.72 -9.60
CA GLY A 102 7.70 -43.58 -8.19
C GLY A 102 8.14 -44.85 -7.50
N HIS A 103 9.24 -44.79 -6.74
CA HIS A 103 9.61 -45.76 -5.75
C HIS A 103 8.85 -45.52 -4.44
N LYS A 104 8.03 -46.48 -3.99
CA LYS A 104 7.36 -46.45 -2.68
C LYS A 104 8.40 -46.75 -1.57
N VAL A 105 8.78 -45.73 -0.82
CA VAL A 105 9.63 -45.89 0.37
C VAL A 105 8.73 -46.20 1.57
N HIS A 106 8.88 -47.40 2.15
CA HIS A 106 8.16 -47.81 3.34
C HIS A 106 8.87 -47.25 4.59
N MET A 107 8.29 -46.21 5.19
CA MET A 107 8.82 -45.55 6.39
C MET A 107 8.26 -46.15 7.67
N THR A 108 9.13 -46.44 8.65
CA THR A 108 8.72 -46.91 9.98
C THR A 108 8.09 -45.80 10.81
N ARG A 109 7.11 -46.13 11.71
CA ARG A 109 6.41 -45.18 12.58
C ARG A 109 7.38 -44.23 13.32
N LYS A 110 8.52 -44.73 13.81
CA LYS A 110 9.53 -43.91 14.49
C LYS A 110 10.10 -42.82 13.57
N LYS A 111 10.45 -43.17 12.31
CA LYS A 111 10.95 -42.18 11.33
C LYS A 111 9.92 -41.11 10.98
N ILE A 112 8.63 -41.48 10.93
CA ILE A 112 7.55 -40.51 10.68
C ILE A 112 7.44 -39.50 11.83
N VAL A 113 7.49 -39.97 13.10
CA VAL A 113 7.43 -39.08 14.28
C VAL A 113 8.63 -38.12 14.31
N TRP A 114 9.82 -38.59 13.99
CA TRP A 114 11.01 -37.73 13.90
C TRP A 114 10.91 -36.70 12.78
N ILE A 115 10.40 -37.08 11.60
CA ILE A 115 10.23 -36.17 10.48
C ILE A 115 9.15 -35.11 10.82
N VAL A 116 8.04 -35.51 11.44
CA VAL A 116 6.97 -34.58 11.88
C VAL A 116 7.51 -33.61 12.94
N GLY A 117 8.30 -34.09 13.90
CA GLY A 117 8.98 -33.28 14.90
C GLY A 117 9.93 -32.25 14.27
N LEU A 118 10.78 -32.68 13.33
CA LEU A 118 11.69 -31.79 12.60
C LEU A 118 10.95 -30.75 11.76
N LEU A 119 9.85 -31.13 11.09
CA LEU A 119 9.02 -30.21 10.33
C LEU A 119 8.32 -29.18 11.25
N ALA A 120 7.80 -29.63 12.40
CA ALA A 120 7.19 -28.73 13.37
C ALA A 120 8.21 -27.73 13.93
N THR A 121 9.41 -28.18 14.30
CA THR A 121 10.50 -27.31 14.75
C THR A 121 10.92 -26.34 13.65
N PHE A 122 11.03 -26.79 12.41
CA PHE A 122 11.33 -25.94 11.27
C PHE A 122 10.25 -24.87 11.07
N CYS A 123 8.96 -25.21 11.15
CA CYS A 123 7.86 -24.25 11.08
C CYS A 123 7.93 -23.22 12.20
N ILE A 124 8.21 -23.64 13.44
CA ILE A 124 8.36 -22.72 14.58
C ILE A 124 9.52 -21.75 14.35
N VAL A 125 10.66 -22.24 13.88
CA VAL A 125 11.85 -21.40 13.60
C VAL A 125 11.56 -20.42 12.46
N VAL A 126 10.85 -20.86 11.42
CA VAL A 126 10.45 -19.98 10.31
C VAL A 126 9.51 -18.89 10.80
N LEU A 127 8.46 -19.25 11.56
CA LEU A 127 7.51 -18.29 12.12
C LEU A 127 8.17 -17.32 13.10
N ALA A 128 9.04 -17.81 13.99
CA ALA A 128 9.80 -16.97 14.90
C ALA A 128 10.77 -16.04 14.15
N GLY A 129 11.39 -16.55 13.08
CA GLY A 129 12.26 -15.76 12.21
C GLY A 129 11.52 -14.67 11.46
N GLU A 130 10.31 -14.95 10.95
CA GLU A 130 9.48 -13.95 10.28
C GLU A 130 9.01 -12.86 11.26
N THR A 131 8.60 -13.24 12.46
CA THR A 131 8.20 -12.27 13.49
C THR A 131 9.37 -11.40 13.93
N TRP A 132 10.56 -11.99 14.11
CA TRP A 132 11.77 -11.24 14.43
C TRP A 132 12.18 -10.28 13.32
N ILE A 133 12.10 -10.69 12.04
CA ILE A 133 12.41 -9.86 10.88
C ILE A 133 11.43 -8.68 10.81
N ARG A 134 10.14 -8.90 11.03
CA ARG A 134 9.13 -7.84 11.06
C ARG A 134 9.38 -6.85 12.19
N GLN A 135 9.71 -7.31 13.39
CA GLN A 135 10.01 -6.44 14.54
C GLN A 135 11.26 -5.57 14.37
N HIS A 136 12.21 -5.99 13.50
CA HIS A 136 13.45 -5.27 13.21
C HIS A 136 13.47 -4.66 11.80
N GLU A 137 12.34 -4.64 11.11
CA GLU A 137 12.21 -3.96 9.82
C GLU A 137 12.25 -2.44 10.06
N GLN A 138 13.19 -1.79 9.39
CA GLN A 138 13.29 -0.33 9.46
C GLN A 138 12.08 0.31 8.78
N ILE A 139 11.50 1.31 9.43
CA ILE A 139 10.43 2.11 8.85
C ILE A 139 10.99 2.82 7.60
N PRO A 140 10.28 2.76 6.46
CA PRO A 140 10.69 3.47 5.25
C PRO A 140 10.76 4.98 5.45
N GLU A 141 11.74 5.62 4.81
CA GLU A 141 11.98 7.05 4.90
C GLU A 141 10.74 7.88 4.47
N SER A 142 9.98 7.40 3.48
CA SER A 142 8.76 8.07 3.03
C SER A 142 7.68 8.13 4.12
N LEU A 143 7.57 7.09 4.96
CA LEU A 143 6.66 7.09 6.10
C LEU A 143 7.16 7.98 7.23
N LEU A 144 8.46 8.02 7.51
CA LEU A 144 9.05 8.92 8.48
C LEU A 144 8.84 10.39 8.07
N ASN A 145 9.05 10.72 6.79
CA ASN A 145 8.78 12.05 6.25
C ASN A 145 7.29 12.41 6.31
N MET A 146 6.40 11.41 6.19
CA MET A 146 4.96 11.62 6.37
C MET A 146 4.64 11.93 7.83
N GLU A 147 5.21 11.20 8.79
CA GLU A 147 5.02 11.46 10.23
C GLU A 147 5.47 12.88 10.62
N GLU A 148 6.59 13.37 10.06
CA GLU A 148 7.07 14.72 10.31
C GLU A 148 6.07 15.79 9.85
N LYS A 149 5.41 15.56 8.70
CA LYS A 149 4.43 16.50 8.13
C LYS A 149 3.05 16.37 8.77
N TYR A 150 2.66 15.15 9.12
CA TYR A 150 1.35 14.81 9.67
C TYR A 150 1.53 14.02 10.97
N PRO A 151 1.73 14.72 12.11
CA PRO A 151 1.92 14.04 13.40
C PRO A 151 0.75 13.14 13.82
N GLU A 152 -0.43 13.36 13.26
CA GLU A 152 -1.63 12.54 13.45
C GLU A 152 -1.43 11.10 12.94
N ALA A 153 -0.52 10.87 12.00
CA ALA A 153 -0.19 9.55 11.45
C ALA A 153 0.89 8.79 12.24
N THR A 154 1.34 9.33 13.39
CA THR A 154 2.43 8.75 14.19
C THR A 154 2.22 7.27 14.51
N ASP A 155 1.02 6.87 14.94
CA ASP A 155 0.73 5.49 15.31
C ASP A 155 0.74 4.58 14.08
N PHE A 156 0.18 5.03 12.96
CA PHE A 156 0.27 4.33 11.69
C PHE A 156 1.73 4.08 11.28
N VAL A 157 2.59 5.09 11.35
CA VAL A 157 4.01 4.96 10.99
C VAL A 157 4.73 4.00 11.92
N LYS A 158 4.53 4.10 13.23
CA LYS A 158 5.13 3.22 14.24
C LYS A 158 4.66 1.77 14.12
N ASN A 159 3.43 1.56 13.65
CA ASN A 159 2.85 0.22 13.45
C ASN A 159 3.33 -0.45 12.15
N TYR A 160 4.07 0.23 11.29
CA TYR A 160 4.58 -0.32 10.03
C TYR A 160 5.26 -1.71 10.17
N PRO A 161 6.11 -1.98 11.18
CA PRO A 161 6.71 -3.31 11.35
C PRO A 161 5.70 -4.41 11.67
N LYS A 162 4.54 -4.05 12.20
CA LYS A 162 3.45 -4.97 12.59
C LYS A 162 2.30 -4.99 11.60
N ARG A 163 2.43 -4.26 10.47
CA ARG A 163 1.37 -4.11 9.46
C ARG A 163 0.81 -5.44 9.00
N ARG A 164 -0.47 -5.44 8.72
CA ARG A 164 -1.19 -6.57 8.14
C ARG A 164 -1.55 -6.27 6.69
N HIS A 165 -1.69 -7.31 5.89
CA HIS A 165 -2.29 -7.23 4.57
C HIS A 165 -3.71 -7.77 4.67
N TYR A 166 -4.68 -6.94 4.37
CA TYR A 166 -6.09 -7.29 4.42
C TYR A 166 -6.51 -7.88 3.08
N GLN A 167 -7.04 -9.10 3.09
CA GLN A 167 -7.58 -9.73 1.87
C GLN A 167 -8.96 -9.19 1.51
N THR A 168 -9.73 -8.80 2.53
CA THR A 168 -11.04 -8.17 2.38
C THR A 168 -11.03 -6.89 3.20
N ILE A 169 -11.39 -5.79 2.56
CA ILE A 169 -11.50 -4.48 3.19
C ILE A 169 -12.98 -4.20 3.39
N ASP A 170 -13.39 -4.11 4.63
CA ASP A 170 -14.75 -3.76 5.02
C ASP A 170 -14.83 -2.27 5.34
N ILE A 171 -15.72 -1.57 4.65
CA ILE A 171 -16.06 -0.14 4.83
C ILE A 171 -17.57 0.06 4.98
N SER A 172 -18.32 -1.04 5.24
CA SER A 172 -19.78 -1.00 5.29
C SER A 172 -20.31 -0.04 6.35
N SER A 173 -19.69 -0.02 7.52
CA SER A 173 -20.12 0.87 8.61
C SER A 173 -19.96 2.36 8.29
N GLU A 174 -18.84 2.74 7.64
CA GLU A 174 -18.61 4.12 7.24
C GLU A 174 -19.56 4.57 6.13
N VAL A 175 -19.80 3.69 5.15
CA VAL A 175 -20.72 3.97 4.03
C VAL A 175 -22.17 4.03 4.53
N GLU A 176 -22.59 3.11 5.41
CA GLU A 176 -23.94 3.10 5.97
C GLU A 176 -24.21 4.31 6.85
N THR A 177 -23.27 4.66 7.75
CA THR A 177 -23.37 5.86 8.60
C THR A 177 -23.47 7.14 7.76
N ALA A 178 -22.63 7.27 6.73
CA ALA A 178 -22.65 8.41 5.84
C ALA A 178 -23.98 8.52 5.08
N ARG A 179 -24.51 7.39 4.60
CA ARG A 179 -25.81 7.32 3.92
C ARG A 179 -26.97 7.73 4.83
N GLU A 180 -26.98 7.26 6.08
CA GLU A 180 -28.00 7.64 7.07
C GLU A 180 -28.01 9.14 7.36
N ASN A 181 -26.83 9.75 7.39
CA ASN A 181 -26.65 11.18 7.65
C ASN A 181 -26.73 12.03 6.37
N SER A 182 -26.86 11.43 5.18
CA SER A 182 -26.76 12.15 3.88
C SER A 182 -25.42 12.86 3.70
N GLU A 183 -24.34 12.22 4.13
CA GLU A 183 -22.96 12.71 4.10
C GLU A 183 -22.09 11.92 3.12
N ILE A 184 -20.90 12.42 2.85
CA ILE A 184 -19.84 11.70 2.16
C ILE A 184 -18.98 10.97 3.21
N PRO A 185 -18.76 9.63 3.10
CA PRO A 185 -17.93 8.90 4.07
C PRO A 185 -16.51 9.46 4.10
N TYR A 186 -15.92 9.46 5.29
CA TYR A 186 -14.56 9.92 5.48
C TYR A 186 -13.57 8.75 5.50
N PHE A 187 -12.57 8.80 4.62
CA PHE A 187 -11.48 7.81 4.57
C PHE A 187 -10.14 8.52 4.69
N LEU A 188 -9.29 8.00 5.58
CA LEU A 188 -7.89 8.41 5.66
C LEU A 188 -7.05 7.60 4.66
N GLN A 189 -6.18 8.27 3.88
CA GLN A 189 -5.28 7.57 2.96
C GLN A 189 -4.25 6.68 3.68
N TRP A 190 -3.99 6.97 4.97
CA TRP A 190 -3.11 6.20 5.84
C TRP A 190 -3.86 5.31 6.84
N ASP A 191 -5.09 4.90 6.57
CA ASP A 191 -5.77 3.84 7.33
C ASP A 191 -5.00 2.51 7.17
N GLU A 192 -4.85 1.76 8.27
CA GLU A 192 -4.08 0.51 8.29
C GLU A 192 -4.62 -0.57 7.33
N ARG A 193 -5.90 -0.49 6.95
CA ARG A 193 -6.55 -1.42 6.03
C ARG A 193 -5.97 -1.35 4.61
N TRP A 194 -5.44 -0.18 4.20
CA TRP A 194 -4.93 0.03 2.85
C TRP A 194 -3.66 0.90 2.78
N GLY A 195 -3.38 1.72 3.78
CA GLY A 195 -2.30 2.72 3.72
C GLY A 195 -0.91 2.13 3.51
N TYR A 196 -0.67 0.89 3.95
CA TYR A 196 0.61 0.20 3.73
C TYR A 196 0.72 -0.48 2.36
N GLU A 197 -0.36 -0.53 1.59
CA GLU A 197 -0.31 -1.03 0.22
C GLU A 197 0.35 -0.01 -0.72
N THR A 198 0.84 -0.47 -1.85
CA THR A 198 1.55 0.41 -2.79
C THR A 198 0.56 1.08 -3.74
N TYR A 199 0.76 2.38 -3.96
CA TYR A 199 0.17 3.12 -5.05
C TYR A 199 1.29 3.83 -5.81
N GLY A 200 1.54 3.39 -7.03
CA GLY A 200 2.65 3.87 -7.83
C GLY A 200 4.02 3.47 -7.28
N SER A 201 4.84 4.44 -6.94
CA SER A 201 6.21 4.20 -6.46
C SER A 201 6.34 4.16 -4.94
N ASP A 202 5.28 4.47 -4.19
CA ASP A 202 5.29 4.55 -2.74
C ASP A 202 4.02 3.94 -2.12
N PHE A 203 3.84 4.10 -0.81
CA PHE A 203 2.64 3.67 -0.10
C PHE A 203 1.42 4.52 -0.48
N LEU A 204 0.25 3.92 -0.45
CA LEU A 204 -1.01 4.65 -0.61
C LEU A 204 -1.14 5.74 0.46
N ALA A 205 -0.67 5.49 1.68
CA ALA A 205 -0.55 6.49 2.74
C ALA A 205 0.19 7.77 2.33
N VAL A 206 1.12 7.69 1.37
CA VAL A 206 1.97 8.83 0.95
C VAL A 206 1.46 9.50 -0.32
N THR A 207 0.98 8.69 -1.29
CA THR A 207 0.64 9.17 -2.65
C THR A 207 -0.84 9.05 -2.99
N GLY A 208 -1.66 8.52 -2.07
CA GLY A 208 -3.02 8.07 -2.35
C GLY A 208 -4.14 9.10 -2.16
N CYS A 209 -3.86 10.40 -2.01
CA CYS A 209 -4.90 11.39 -1.79
C CYS A 209 -5.98 11.41 -2.90
N GLY A 210 -5.58 11.33 -4.16
CA GLY A 210 -6.50 11.32 -5.29
C GLY A 210 -7.46 10.11 -5.28
N PRO A 211 -6.96 8.86 -5.28
CA PRO A 211 -7.80 7.68 -5.17
C PRO A 211 -8.69 7.67 -3.93
N THR A 212 -8.18 8.14 -2.78
CA THR A 212 -8.97 8.20 -1.54
C THR A 212 -10.11 9.20 -1.64
N CYS A 213 -9.88 10.39 -2.21
CA CYS A 213 -10.94 11.35 -2.48
C CYS A 213 -12.00 10.80 -3.42
N LEU A 214 -11.60 10.16 -4.52
CA LEU A 214 -12.54 9.56 -5.46
C LEU A 214 -13.31 8.40 -4.84
N SER A 215 -12.68 7.61 -3.97
CA SER A 215 -13.34 6.57 -3.18
C SER A 215 -14.45 7.16 -2.29
N MET A 216 -14.15 8.22 -1.52
CA MET A 216 -15.15 8.90 -0.69
C MET A 216 -16.36 9.35 -1.49
N ILE A 217 -16.14 10.01 -2.64
CA ILE A 217 -17.22 10.47 -3.52
C ILE A 217 -18.03 9.29 -4.09
N THR A 218 -17.33 8.27 -4.61
CA THR A 218 -18.00 7.12 -5.23
C THR A 218 -18.85 6.36 -4.22
N CYS A 219 -18.30 6.05 -3.05
CA CYS A 219 -19.04 5.38 -1.98
C CYS A 219 -20.21 6.25 -1.46
N GLY A 220 -19.99 7.56 -1.26
CA GLY A 220 -21.02 8.47 -0.75
C GLY A 220 -22.20 8.65 -1.70
N LEU A 221 -21.95 8.80 -3.00
CA LEU A 221 -22.99 9.02 -3.98
C LEU A 221 -23.71 7.74 -4.42
N THR A 222 -23.00 6.61 -4.48
CA THR A 222 -23.58 5.35 -4.99
C THR A 222 -24.00 4.38 -3.88
N GLY A 223 -23.54 4.56 -2.65
CA GLY A 223 -23.69 3.61 -1.55
C GLY A 223 -22.89 2.31 -1.75
N SER A 224 -21.97 2.26 -2.72
CA SER A 224 -21.18 1.08 -3.04
C SER A 224 -19.98 0.96 -2.10
N GLU A 225 -19.79 -0.23 -1.51
CA GLU A 225 -18.62 -0.58 -0.71
C GLU A 225 -17.46 -1.13 -1.54
N THR A 226 -17.70 -1.37 -2.85
CA THR A 226 -16.71 -1.97 -3.75
C THR A 226 -15.52 -1.06 -3.98
N TRP A 227 -15.74 0.25 -4.06
CA TRP A 227 -14.74 1.24 -4.41
C TRP A 227 -14.05 1.86 -3.19
N ASN A 228 -13.56 0.99 -2.25
CA ASN A 228 -12.72 1.45 -1.16
C ASN A 228 -11.40 2.07 -1.68
N PRO A 229 -10.63 2.82 -0.86
CA PRO A 229 -9.43 3.54 -1.31
C PRO A 229 -8.40 2.66 -2.03
N LEU A 230 -8.21 1.40 -1.59
CA LEU A 230 -7.29 0.49 -2.28
C LEU A 230 -7.82 0.06 -3.66
N ALA A 231 -9.10 -0.22 -3.78
CA ALA A 231 -9.71 -0.62 -5.04
C ALA A 231 -9.61 0.51 -6.08
N VAL A 232 -9.87 1.77 -5.67
CA VAL A 232 -9.70 2.94 -6.55
C VAL A 232 -8.24 3.18 -6.90
N ALA A 233 -7.30 2.98 -5.96
CA ALA A 233 -5.87 3.10 -6.24
C ALA A 233 -5.40 2.05 -7.27
N GLN A 234 -5.83 0.79 -7.11
CA GLN A 234 -5.53 -0.28 -8.06
C GLN A 234 -6.14 -0.03 -9.45
N PHE A 235 -7.39 0.45 -9.49
CA PHE A 235 -8.03 0.89 -10.72
C PHE A 235 -7.23 2.04 -11.37
N SER A 236 -6.85 3.05 -10.61
CA SER A 236 -6.07 4.19 -11.08
C SER A 236 -4.71 3.77 -11.69
N GLU A 237 -3.99 2.85 -11.06
CA GLU A 237 -2.75 2.31 -11.60
C GLU A 237 -2.97 1.52 -12.89
N LYS A 238 -3.98 0.65 -12.88
CA LYS A 238 -4.29 -0.24 -13.99
C LYS A 238 -4.67 0.54 -15.26
N GLU A 239 -5.47 1.58 -15.11
CA GLU A 239 -5.95 2.40 -16.23
C GLU A 239 -4.99 3.55 -16.59
N GLY A 240 -3.84 3.66 -15.88
CA GLY A 240 -2.77 4.61 -16.21
C GLY A 240 -2.98 6.02 -15.68
N TYR A 241 -3.81 6.20 -14.66
CA TYR A 241 -4.02 7.51 -14.03
C TYR A 241 -2.95 7.86 -12.98
N TYR A 242 -2.03 6.97 -12.68
CA TYR A 242 -0.86 7.28 -11.86
C TYR A 242 0.29 7.81 -12.73
N VAL A 243 0.83 8.99 -12.37
CA VAL A 243 1.97 9.62 -13.05
C VAL A 243 3.20 9.56 -12.16
N PRO A 244 4.28 8.85 -12.57
CA PRO A 244 5.50 8.74 -11.79
C PRO A 244 6.13 10.10 -11.46
N GLY A 245 6.28 10.38 -10.16
CA GLY A 245 6.85 11.63 -9.66
C GLY A 245 5.86 12.78 -9.50
N GLU A 246 4.64 12.66 -10.05
CA GLU A 246 3.60 13.68 -9.94
C GLU A 246 2.39 13.20 -9.11
N GLY A 247 2.24 11.86 -8.95
CA GLY A 247 1.13 11.25 -8.24
C GLY A 247 -0.07 10.95 -9.14
N THR A 248 -1.26 11.35 -8.73
CA THR A 248 -2.51 11.08 -9.46
C THR A 248 -2.75 12.11 -10.56
N SER A 249 -2.99 11.62 -11.79
CA SER A 249 -3.43 12.46 -12.92
C SER A 249 -4.82 13.04 -12.68
N TRP A 250 -5.05 14.25 -13.14
CA TRP A 250 -6.38 14.88 -13.09
C TRP A 250 -7.45 14.15 -13.93
N SER A 251 -7.03 13.34 -14.92
CA SER A 251 -7.94 12.48 -15.68
C SER A 251 -8.63 11.42 -14.82
N LEU A 252 -8.06 11.04 -13.66
CA LEU A 252 -8.77 10.21 -12.70
C LEU A 252 -10.05 10.91 -12.19
N MET A 253 -10.00 12.23 -12.02
CA MET A 253 -11.15 13.03 -11.50
C MET A 253 -12.26 13.24 -12.52
N THR A 254 -12.01 12.93 -13.80
CA THR A 254 -12.98 13.05 -14.90
C THR A 254 -13.26 11.69 -15.54
N GLU A 255 -12.41 11.23 -16.44
CA GLU A 255 -12.58 9.94 -17.12
C GLU A 255 -12.62 8.77 -16.14
N GLY A 256 -11.72 8.76 -15.14
CA GLY A 256 -11.69 7.74 -14.10
C GLY A 256 -12.99 7.70 -13.31
N ALA A 257 -13.49 8.84 -12.87
CA ALA A 257 -14.77 8.95 -12.15
C ALA A 257 -15.95 8.45 -12.98
N ASN A 258 -15.99 8.80 -14.28
CA ASN A 258 -17.02 8.32 -15.20
C ASN A 258 -17.00 6.80 -15.34
N ASN A 259 -15.82 6.19 -15.37
CA ASN A 259 -15.65 4.73 -15.41
C ASN A 259 -16.11 4.05 -14.11
N LEU A 260 -16.19 4.78 -13.00
CA LEU A 260 -16.74 4.30 -11.72
C LEU A 260 -18.26 4.55 -11.59
N GLY A 261 -18.91 5.03 -12.65
CA GLY A 261 -20.36 5.27 -12.68
C GLY A 261 -20.80 6.64 -12.19
N LEU A 262 -19.87 7.59 -12.07
CA LEU A 262 -20.17 8.97 -11.72
C LEU A 262 -20.24 9.85 -12.96
N THR A 263 -20.96 10.96 -12.86
CA THR A 263 -20.87 12.08 -13.80
C THR A 263 -20.00 13.15 -13.20
N ALA A 264 -18.83 13.40 -13.83
CA ALA A 264 -17.86 14.39 -13.37
C ALA A 264 -17.90 15.64 -14.28
N GLU A 265 -17.94 16.81 -13.68
CA GLU A 265 -17.90 18.10 -14.39
C GLU A 265 -16.87 19.06 -13.78
N ASN A 266 -16.22 19.86 -14.61
CA ASN A 266 -15.34 20.92 -14.13
C ASN A 266 -16.17 22.05 -13.52
N ILE A 267 -15.87 22.43 -12.29
CA ILE A 267 -16.47 23.58 -11.62
C ILE A 267 -15.45 24.73 -11.64
N PRO A 268 -15.76 25.89 -12.23
CA PRO A 268 -14.87 27.03 -12.19
C PRO A 268 -14.56 27.46 -10.74
N VAL A 269 -13.27 27.72 -10.46
CA VAL A 269 -12.80 28.06 -9.11
C VAL A 269 -13.15 29.51 -8.78
N THR A 270 -14.43 29.75 -8.51
CA THR A 270 -14.96 31.01 -8.01
C THR A 270 -15.86 30.74 -6.81
N GLN A 271 -15.97 31.71 -5.91
CA GLN A 271 -16.84 31.56 -4.74
C GLN A 271 -18.29 31.25 -5.16
N GLU A 272 -18.79 31.93 -6.20
CA GLU A 272 -20.15 31.73 -6.69
C GLU A 272 -20.40 30.29 -7.14
N ASN A 273 -19.52 29.75 -8.00
CA ASN A 273 -19.71 28.42 -8.58
C ASN A 273 -19.55 27.31 -7.53
N ILE A 274 -18.54 27.43 -6.64
CA ILE A 274 -18.31 26.45 -5.57
C ILE A 274 -19.51 26.43 -4.61
N LEU A 275 -19.97 27.62 -4.16
CA LEU A 275 -21.13 27.69 -3.27
C LEU A 275 -22.41 27.19 -3.95
N ALA A 276 -22.60 27.50 -5.25
CA ALA A 276 -23.75 27.01 -6.00
C ALA A 276 -23.77 25.50 -6.10
N ALA A 277 -22.63 24.89 -6.39
CA ALA A 277 -22.47 23.42 -6.45
C ALA A 277 -22.79 22.78 -5.09
N LEU A 278 -22.13 23.24 -4.03
CA LEU A 278 -22.34 22.69 -2.67
C LEU A 278 -23.77 22.87 -2.16
N ARG A 279 -24.40 24.03 -2.40
CA ARG A 279 -25.82 24.27 -2.06
C ARG A 279 -26.78 23.35 -2.83
N SER A 280 -26.38 22.92 -4.01
CA SER A 280 -27.14 21.96 -4.82
C SER A 280 -26.87 20.49 -4.43
N GLY A 281 -26.14 20.23 -3.32
CA GLY A 281 -25.78 18.89 -2.86
C GLY A 281 -24.73 18.20 -3.75
N ILE A 282 -23.94 18.96 -4.51
CA ILE A 282 -22.89 18.43 -5.39
C ILE A 282 -21.57 18.52 -4.64
N PRO A 283 -21.01 17.38 -4.17
CA PRO A 283 -19.69 17.36 -3.56
C PRO A 283 -18.60 17.59 -4.60
N LEU A 284 -17.48 18.17 -4.16
CA LEU A 284 -16.38 18.54 -5.05
C LEU A 284 -15.09 17.83 -4.62
N ILE A 285 -14.31 17.31 -5.57
CA ILE A 285 -12.87 17.08 -5.33
C ILE A 285 -12.13 18.33 -5.78
N CYS A 286 -11.20 18.79 -4.93
CA CYS A 286 -10.35 19.95 -5.22
C CYS A 286 -8.88 19.55 -5.22
N SER A 287 -8.15 19.92 -6.28
CA SER A 287 -6.69 19.95 -6.28
C SER A 287 -6.24 21.24 -5.61
N MET A 288 -5.31 21.14 -4.64
CA MET A 288 -4.89 22.24 -3.80
C MET A 288 -3.51 22.75 -4.19
N TYR A 289 -3.31 24.06 -4.12
CA TYR A 289 -2.01 24.70 -4.06
C TYR A 289 -1.35 24.48 -2.67
N PRO A 290 -0.04 24.71 -2.54
CA PRO A 290 0.61 24.81 -1.22
C PRO A 290 -0.10 25.82 -0.32
N GLY A 291 -0.35 25.40 0.92
CA GLY A 291 -1.11 26.18 1.91
C GLY A 291 -1.40 25.34 3.15
N ASP A 292 -2.56 25.48 3.75
CA ASP A 292 -2.95 24.77 4.99
C ASP A 292 -3.09 23.25 4.79
N PHE A 293 -3.40 22.80 3.57
CA PHE A 293 -3.62 21.38 3.26
C PHE A 293 -2.37 20.65 2.80
N THR A 294 -1.36 21.35 2.28
CA THR A 294 -0.20 20.71 1.70
C THR A 294 0.94 21.68 1.48
N TYR A 295 2.16 21.15 1.41
CA TYR A 295 3.35 21.92 1.01
C TYR A 295 3.68 21.79 -0.50
N THR A 296 3.08 20.86 -1.22
CA THR A 296 3.39 20.58 -2.63
C THR A 296 2.15 20.58 -3.52
N GLY A 297 1.27 19.62 -3.32
CA GLY A 297 -0.01 19.44 -3.99
C GLY A 297 -0.80 18.37 -3.25
N HIS A 298 -2.12 18.46 -3.28
CA HIS A 298 -3.00 17.56 -2.55
C HIS A 298 -4.39 17.54 -3.19
N PHE A 299 -5.16 16.49 -2.88
CA PHE A 299 -6.58 16.44 -3.19
C PHE A 299 -7.38 16.36 -1.89
N ILE A 300 -8.45 17.13 -1.81
CA ILE A 300 -9.44 17.11 -0.72
C ILE A 300 -10.85 17.05 -1.29
N VAL A 301 -11.81 16.66 -0.46
CA VAL A 301 -13.24 16.71 -0.82
C VAL A 301 -13.91 17.86 -0.07
N LEU A 302 -14.62 18.72 -0.78
CA LEU A 302 -15.59 19.63 -0.19
C LEU A 302 -16.93 18.89 -0.16
N THR A 303 -17.45 18.61 1.02
CA THR A 303 -18.62 17.75 1.21
C THR A 303 -19.93 18.54 1.27
N GLY A 304 -19.87 19.81 1.68
CA GLY A 304 -21.07 20.64 1.82
C GLY A 304 -20.80 21.99 2.48
N ILE A 305 -21.88 22.58 2.98
CA ILE A 305 -21.89 23.84 3.73
C ILE A 305 -22.68 23.57 5.00
N ASP A 306 -22.12 23.90 6.15
CA ASP A 306 -22.79 23.76 7.44
C ASP A 306 -23.85 24.86 7.68
N GLU A 307 -24.57 24.75 8.79
CA GLU A 307 -25.60 25.70 9.19
C GLU A 307 -25.09 27.15 9.40
N ASN A 308 -23.81 27.32 9.65
CA ASN A 308 -23.15 28.61 9.84
C ASN A 308 -22.57 29.17 8.52
N GLY A 309 -22.70 28.43 7.42
CA GLY A 309 -22.20 28.83 6.11
C GLY A 309 -20.72 28.50 5.88
N ALA A 310 -20.09 27.74 6.77
CA ALA A 310 -18.73 27.25 6.58
C ALA A 310 -18.68 26.02 5.70
N ILE A 311 -17.59 25.84 5.00
CA ILE A 311 -17.35 24.70 4.11
C ILE A 311 -16.90 23.50 4.94
N THR A 312 -17.57 22.38 4.76
CA THR A 312 -17.17 21.08 5.33
C THR A 312 -16.23 20.36 4.37
N VAL A 313 -15.18 19.76 4.93
CA VAL A 313 -14.08 19.16 4.18
C VAL A 313 -13.82 17.75 4.68
N ASN A 314 -13.56 16.82 3.75
CA ASN A 314 -12.89 15.56 4.04
C ASN A 314 -11.47 15.63 3.46
N ASP A 315 -10.48 15.82 4.33
CA ASP A 315 -9.07 15.77 3.98
C ASP A 315 -8.54 14.33 4.22
N PRO A 316 -8.17 13.58 3.17
CA PRO A 316 -7.72 12.19 3.32
C PRO A 316 -6.43 12.06 4.13
N ASN A 317 -5.76 13.17 4.42
CA ASN A 317 -4.48 13.16 5.12
C ASN A 317 -4.53 13.75 6.53
N SER A 318 -5.54 14.58 6.84
CA SER A 318 -5.62 15.25 8.13
C SER A 318 -7.02 15.22 8.74
N PRO A 319 -7.22 14.47 9.83
CA PRO A 319 -8.42 14.57 10.67
C PRO A 319 -8.65 15.99 11.21
N ALA A 320 -7.59 16.72 11.55
CA ALA A 320 -7.70 18.08 12.05
C ALA A 320 -8.29 19.04 11.00
N ASN A 321 -7.85 18.94 9.74
CA ASN A 321 -8.42 19.70 8.63
C ASN A 321 -9.88 19.32 8.36
N THR A 322 -10.22 18.03 8.53
CA THR A 322 -11.59 17.53 8.38
C THR A 322 -12.52 18.06 9.47
N GLN A 323 -12.02 18.16 10.69
CA GLN A 323 -12.81 18.69 11.82
C GLN A 323 -12.96 20.21 11.82
N LYS A 324 -12.09 20.92 11.11
CA LYS A 324 -12.14 22.38 11.01
C LYS A 324 -13.25 22.80 10.08
N HIS A 325 -14.05 23.80 10.50
CA HIS A 325 -15.01 24.50 9.67
C HIS A 325 -14.28 25.61 8.90
N TRP A 326 -14.28 25.53 7.58
CA TRP A 326 -13.50 26.41 6.71
C TRP A 326 -14.35 27.56 6.18
N SER A 327 -13.86 28.79 6.30
CA SER A 327 -14.47 29.89 5.57
C SER A 327 -14.11 29.84 4.08
N MET A 328 -14.98 30.35 3.22
CA MET A 328 -14.71 30.47 1.79
C MET A 328 -13.47 31.33 1.50
N THR A 329 -13.23 32.34 2.31
CA THR A 329 -12.07 33.24 2.18
C THR A 329 -10.76 32.58 2.51
N GLU A 330 -10.75 31.55 3.38
CA GLU A 330 -9.57 30.75 3.69
C GLU A 330 -9.30 29.71 2.62
N ILE A 331 -10.33 28.99 2.17
CA ILE A 331 -10.14 27.81 1.32
C ILE A 331 -10.00 28.16 -0.17
N LEU A 332 -10.77 29.13 -0.67
CA LEU A 332 -10.82 29.47 -2.10
C LEU A 332 -9.44 29.80 -2.71
N PRO A 333 -8.58 30.62 -2.07
CA PRO A 333 -7.27 30.96 -2.63
C PRO A 333 -6.33 29.76 -2.77
N GLN A 334 -6.62 28.66 -2.08
CA GLN A 334 -5.81 27.45 -2.07
C GLN A 334 -6.28 26.41 -3.10
N ILE A 335 -7.45 26.61 -3.72
CA ILE A 335 -7.97 25.69 -4.74
C ILE A 335 -7.33 26.00 -6.09
N ARG A 336 -6.70 25.00 -6.68
CA ARG A 336 -6.09 25.06 -8.02
C ARG A 336 -7.08 24.68 -9.11
N GLN A 337 -7.90 23.64 -8.85
CA GLN A 337 -8.89 23.08 -9.75
C GLN A 337 -9.97 22.38 -8.93
N SER A 338 -11.21 22.35 -9.43
CA SER A 338 -12.32 21.64 -8.79
C SER A 338 -13.19 20.91 -9.79
N TRP A 339 -13.70 19.74 -9.36
CA TRP A 339 -14.61 18.88 -10.10
C TRP A 339 -15.79 18.53 -9.22
N GLY A 340 -17.01 18.65 -9.76
CA GLY A 340 -18.25 18.28 -9.10
C GLY A 340 -18.76 16.93 -9.58
N TYR A 341 -19.47 16.20 -8.70
CA TYR A 341 -19.89 14.83 -8.97
C TYR A 341 -21.38 14.61 -8.71
N ARG A 342 -21.97 13.79 -9.59
CA ARG A 342 -23.33 13.27 -9.49
C ARG A 342 -23.37 11.80 -9.92
N THR A 343 -24.41 11.07 -9.54
CA THR A 343 -24.76 9.74 -10.06
C THR A 343 -25.57 9.87 -11.34
#